data_b10f94a8212eca53b960211d7075d7dd
#
_entry.id   b10f94a8212eca53b960211d7075d7dd
#
_cell.length_a   1.000
_cell.length_b   1.000
_cell.length_c   1.000
_cell.angle_alpha   90.00
_cell.angle_beta   90.00
_cell.angle_gamma   90.00
#
_symmetry.space_group_name_H-M   'P 1'
#
loop_
_entity.id
_entity.type
_entity.pdbx_description
1 polymer ?
#
loop_
_entity_poly.entity_id
_entity_poly.type
_entity_poly.pdbx_seq_one_letter_code
_entity_poly.pdbx_strand_id
1 'polypeptide(L)'
;MLTYISEYDSALGKIYLASNEKALIGLWFENQKYFESTIQGERMGKDTPVLIRTKEWLDVYFDHKEPDFIPEISFEGTPFQEKVWNELLKIPYGKTITYMYIAKKLGISSARAVGQAVGRNPISIIVPCHRVIGANHKITGYAGGIDKKIALLEIEGYDLTILK
;
A
#
# COMPACT_ATOMS: atom_id res chain seq x y z
N MET A 1 -12.35 -1.02 20.57
CA MET A 1 -10.92 -1.21 20.28
C MET A 1 -10.29 0.14 20.05
N LEU A 2 -9.11 0.38 20.59
CA LEU A 2 -8.40 1.65 20.46
C LEU A 2 -7.41 1.58 19.30
N THR A 3 -7.46 2.57 18.41
CA THR A 3 -6.54 2.74 17.29
C THR A 3 -5.67 3.95 17.54
N TYR A 4 -4.38 3.80 17.35
CA TYR A 4 -3.41 4.89 17.48
C TYR A 4 -3.14 5.48 16.11
N ILE A 5 -3.16 6.81 16.03
CA ILE A 5 -3.02 7.55 14.77
C ILE A 5 -1.80 8.46 14.86
N SER A 6 -1.04 8.52 13.78
CA SER A 6 0.07 9.45 13.64
C SER A 6 0.14 9.97 12.20
N GLU A 7 0.88 11.05 12.00
CA GLU A 7 1.06 11.67 10.70
C GLU A 7 2.53 11.63 10.29
N TYR A 8 2.76 11.59 8.97
CA TYR A 8 4.10 11.61 8.39
C TYR A 8 4.09 12.55 7.19
N ASP A 9 4.98 13.52 7.18
CA ASP A 9 5.11 14.46 6.06
C ASP A 9 6.13 13.91 5.06
N SER A 10 5.65 13.54 3.89
CA SER A 10 6.49 12.99 2.83
C SER A 10 6.66 13.96 1.67
N ALA A 11 7.59 13.66 0.77
CA ALA A 11 7.75 14.39 -0.49
C ALA A 11 6.48 14.37 -1.35
N LEU A 12 5.58 13.41 -1.13
CA LEU A 12 4.32 13.28 -1.86
C LEU A 12 3.12 13.79 -1.08
N GLY A 13 3.36 14.50 0.02
CA GLY A 13 2.31 15.04 0.87
C GLY A 13 2.16 14.27 2.17
N LYS A 14 1.13 14.62 2.92
CA LYS A 14 0.88 14.04 4.23
C LYS A 14 0.39 12.61 4.12
N ILE A 15 0.94 11.75 4.96
CA ILE A 15 0.55 10.35 5.10
C ILE A 15 0.01 10.14 6.51
N TYR A 16 -1.11 9.43 6.63
CA TYR A 16 -1.70 9.06 7.91
C TYR A 16 -1.40 7.62 8.22
N LEU A 17 -0.99 7.35 9.46
CA LEU A 17 -0.62 6.03 9.93
C LEU A 17 -1.56 5.61 11.04
N ALA A 18 -1.94 4.35 11.06
CA ALA A 18 -2.79 3.80 12.11
C ALA A 18 -2.25 2.45 12.58
N SER A 19 -2.26 2.24 13.89
CA SER A 19 -1.86 0.96 14.48
C SER A 19 -2.75 0.59 15.65
N ASN A 20 -2.79 -0.71 15.96
CA ASN A 20 -3.14 -1.15 17.30
C ASN A 20 -1.84 -1.18 18.14
N GLU A 21 -1.83 -1.83 19.29
CA GLU A 21 -0.64 -1.86 20.16
C GLU A 21 0.52 -2.66 19.54
N LYS A 22 0.25 -3.55 18.59
CA LYS A 22 1.24 -4.50 18.06
C LYS A 22 1.59 -4.28 16.61
N ALA A 23 0.62 -3.87 15.78
CA ALA A 23 0.77 -3.92 14.33
C ALA A 23 0.23 -2.67 13.65
N LEU A 24 0.84 -2.34 12.52
CA LEU A 24 0.33 -1.33 11.59
C LEU A 24 -0.94 -1.89 10.94
N ILE A 25 -2.01 -1.11 10.96
CA ILE A 25 -3.29 -1.51 10.37
C ILE A 25 -3.74 -0.58 9.25
N GLY A 26 -3.07 0.56 9.08
CA GLY A 26 -3.42 1.49 8.02
C GLY A 26 -2.27 2.43 7.68
N LEU A 27 -2.20 2.79 6.39
CA LEU A 27 -1.29 3.81 5.87
C LEU A 27 -1.96 4.40 4.64
N TRP A 28 -2.28 5.69 4.69
CA TRP A 28 -3.02 6.36 3.61
C TRP A 28 -2.40 7.71 3.30
N PHE A 29 -2.41 8.07 2.01
CA PHE A 29 -2.21 9.46 1.62
C PHE A 29 -3.43 10.29 2.04
N GLU A 30 -3.21 11.56 2.29
CA GLU A 30 -4.30 12.49 2.53
C GLU A 30 -5.27 12.47 1.35
N ASN A 31 -6.57 12.39 1.63
CA ASN A 31 -7.65 12.32 0.63
C ASN A 31 -7.63 11.05 -0.24
N GLN A 32 -6.93 10.01 0.19
CA GLN A 32 -6.95 8.74 -0.52
C GLN A 32 -8.36 8.15 -0.49
N LYS A 33 -8.77 7.52 -1.60
CA LYS A 33 -10.02 6.77 -1.67
C LYS A 33 -10.03 5.67 -0.60
N TYR A 34 -11.16 5.49 0.07
CA TYR A 34 -11.34 4.56 1.19
C TYR A 34 -10.46 4.89 2.41
N PHE A 35 -10.04 6.14 2.52
CA PHE A 35 -9.28 6.62 3.69
C PHE A 35 -9.98 6.21 4.99
N GLU A 36 -9.20 5.56 5.87
CA GLU A 36 -9.66 5.08 7.18
C GLU A 36 -10.88 4.15 7.16
N SER A 37 -11.24 3.57 6.00
CA SER A 37 -12.45 2.76 5.88
C SER A 37 -12.44 1.49 6.75
N THR A 38 -11.26 1.00 7.15
CA THR A 38 -11.11 -0.19 7.98
C THR A 38 -10.97 0.11 9.46
N ILE A 39 -10.90 1.40 9.84
CA ILE A 39 -10.74 1.78 11.24
C ILE A 39 -12.10 1.85 11.92
N GLN A 40 -12.21 1.16 13.04
CA GLN A 40 -13.42 1.16 13.89
C GLN A 40 -13.02 1.48 15.33
N GLY A 41 -13.96 2.04 16.07
CA GLY A 41 -13.77 2.33 17.49
C GLY A 41 -13.06 3.66 17.75
N GLU A 42 -12.49 3.79 18.93
CA GLU A 42 -11.86 5.02 19.38
C GLU A 42 -10.48 5.21 18.76
N ARG A 43 -10.09 6.48 18.62
CA ARG A 43 -8.78 6.88 18.05
C ARG A 43 -8.03 7.73 19.05
N MET A 44 -6.72 7.57 19.10
CA MET A 44 -5.82 8.37 19.94
C MET A 44 -4.58 8.75 19.15
N GLY A 45 -4.21 10.04 19.23
CA GLY A 45 -2.95 10.52 18.65
C GLY A 45 -1.78 10.09 19.51
N LYS A 46 -1.00 9.12 19.04
CA LYS A 46 0.18 8.62 19.77
C LYS A 46 1.06 7.82 18.82
N ASP A 47 2.37 7.96 18.97
CA ASP A 47 3.34 7.12 18.27
C ASP A 47 3.61 5.85 19.08
N THR A 48 2.97 4.76 18.66
CA THR A 48 3.29 3.42 19.19
C THR A 48 4.65 2.96 18.66
N PRO A 49 5.28 1.95 19.27
CA PRO A 49 6.55 1.43 18.74
C PRO A 49 6.46 1.04 17.25
N VAL A 50 5.35 0.42 16.82
CA VAL A 50 5.21 0.04 15.41
C VAL A 50 5.03 1.27 14.51
N LEU A 51 4.41 2.35 14.98
CA LEU A 51 4.30 3.58 14.20
C LEU A 51 5.65 4.27 14.06
N ILE A 52 6.47 4.26 15.10
CA ILE A 52 7.85 4.77 15.03
C ILE A 52 8.64 3.95 14.00
N ARG A 53 8.53 2.64 14.05
CA ARG A 53 9.19 1.73 13.11
C ARG A 53 8.73 1.98 11.68
N THR A 54 7.43 2.25 11.49
CA THR A 54 6.86 2.58 10.18
C THR A 54 7.44 3.88 9.63
N LYS A 55 7.62 4.89 10.48
CA LYS A 55 8.24 6.15 10.06
C LYS A 55 9.69 5.96 9.64
N GLU A 56 10.43 5.09 10.34
CA GLU A 56 11.80 4.73 9.93
C GLU A 56 11.80 4.06 8.54
N TRP A 57 10.84 3.16 8.30
CA TRP A 57 10.67 2.51 6.99
C TRP A 57 10.41 3.55 5.90
N LEU A 58 9.52 4.51 6.17
CA LEU A 58 9.20 5.57 5.22
C LEU A 58 10.39 6.50 4.95
N ASP A 59 11.19 6.78 5.98
CA ASP A 59 12.40 7.60 5.82
C ASP A 59 13.37 6.94 4.83
N VAL A 60 13.58 5.64 4.95
CA VAL A 60 14.44 4.88 4.03
C VAL A 60 13.83 4.89 2.62
N TYR A 61 12.53 4.59 2.53
CA TYR A 61 11.83 4.52 1.24
C TYR A 61 11.88 5.86 0.48
N PHE A 62 11.58 6.96 1.14
CA PHE A 62 11.59 8.28 0.51
C PHE A 62 13.00 8.82 0.28
N ASP A 63 14.03 8.16 0.80
CA ASP A 63 15.42 8.43 0.45
C ASP A 63 15.86 7.61 -0.78
N HIS A 64 14.91 7.05 -1.53
CA HIS A 64 15.13 6.25 -2.73
C HIS A 64 15.94 4.99 -2.48
N LYS A 65 15.72 4.36 -1.32
CA LYS A 65 16.36 3.11 -0.95
C LYS A 65 15.31 2.07 -0.60
N GLU A 66 15.63 0.81 -0.88
CA GLU A 66 14.75 -0.28 -0.48
C GLU A 66 14.93 -0.54 1.01
N PRO A 67 13.88 -0.40 1.83
CA PRO A 67 13.97 -0.80 3.24
C PRO A 67 14.24 -2.29 3.36
N ASP A 68 15.10 -2.67 4.31
CA ASP A 68 15.50 -4.07 4.53
C ASP A 68 14.65 -4.77 5.60
N PHE A 69 13.56 -4.15 6.02
CA PHE A 69 12.64 -4.69 7.00
C PHE A 69 11.22 -4.29 6.65
N ILE A 70 10.23 -4.97 7.25
CA ILE A 70 8.82 -4.61 7.17
C ILE A 70 8.31 -4.47 8.60
N PRO A 71 7.65 -3.35 8.97
CA PRO A 71 7.00 -3.26 10.27
C PRO A 71 5.93 -4.35 10.39
N GLU A 72 5.62 -4.74 11.60
CA GLU A 72 4.54 -5.72 11.80
C GLU A 72 3.23 -5.14 11.30
N ILE A 73 2.55 -5.87 10.41
CA ILE A 73 1.30 -5.43 9.80
C ILE A 73 0.18 -6.42 10.11
N SER A 74 -1.03 -5.92 10.16
CA SER A 74 -2.22 -6.74 10.33
C SER A 74 -3.32 -6.22 9.40
N PHE A 75 -3.85 -7.12 8.58
CA PHE A 75 -4.96 -6.80 7.70
C PHE A 75 -6.29 -7.16 8.36
N GLU A 76 -7.29 -6.34 8.09
CA GLU A 76 -8.69 -6.71 8.33
C GLU A 76 -9.46 -6.51 7.03
N GLY A 77 -9.82 -7.61 6.40
CA GLY A 77 -10.57 -7.61 5.16
C GLY A 77 -11.26 -8.94 4.96
N THR A 78 -11.92 -9.09 3.82
CA THR A 78 -12.51 -10.38 3.46
C THR A 78 -11.39 -11.39 3.19
N PRO A 79 -11.69 -12.71 3.26
CA PRO A 79 -10.68 -13.73 2.92
C PRO A 79 -10.07 -13.52 1.54
N PHE A 80 -10.86 -13.11 0.55
CA PHE A 80 -10.37 -12.84 -0.79
C PHE A 80 -9.44 -11.61 -0.81
N GLN A 81 -9.82 -10.52 -0.15
CA GLN A 81 -8.99 -9.32 -0.07
C GLN A 81 -7.64 -9.65 0.56
N GLU A 82 -7.64 -10.39 1.66
CA GLU A 82 -6.40 -10.75 2.34
C GLU A 82 -5.48 -11.61 1.47
N LYS A 83 -6.05 -12.52 0.68
CA LYS A 83 -5.26 -13.31 -0.28
C LYS A 83 -4.61 -12.41 -1.32
N VAL A 84 -5.33 -11.43 -1.85
CA VAL A 84 -4.79 -10.48 -2.82
C VAL A 84 -3.68 -9.64 -2.17
N TRP A 85 -3.93 -9.08 -0.99
CA TRP A 85 -2.94 -8.25 -0.32
C TRP A 85 -1.66 -9.01 0.03
N ASN A 86 -1.78 -10.28 0.41
CA ASN A 86 -0.60 -11.12 0.64
C ASN A 86 0.20 -11.36 -0.64
N GLU A 87 -0.47 -11.43 -1.79
CA GLU A 87 0.25 -11.52 -3.07
C GLU A 87 0.98 -10.23 -3.40
N LEU A 88 0.41 -9.07 -3.03
CA LEU A 88 1.09 -7.78 -3.23
C LEU A 88 2.44 -7.73 -2.51
N LEU A 89 2.51 -8.28 -1.31
CA LEU A 89 3.75 -8.29 -0.51
C LEU A 89 4.89 -9.05 -1.20
N LYS A 90 4.59 -9.90 -2.16
CA LYS A 90 5.60 -10.67 -2.89
C LYS A 90 6.20 -9.93 -4.08
N ILE A 91 5.63 -8.78 -4.45
CA ILE A 91 6.12 -8.02 -5.61
C ILE A 91 7.43 -7.31 -5.23
N PRO A 92 8.55 -7.60 -5.91
CA PRO A 92 9.82 -6.98 -5.55
C PRO A 92 9.83 -5.46 -5.78
N TYR A 93 10.64 -4.79 -4.99
CA TYR A 93 10.91 -3.36 -5.14
C TYR A 93 11.37 -3.06 -6.57
N GLY A 94 10.80 -2.02 -7.18
CA GLY A 94 11.15 -1.63 -8.55
C GLY A 94 10.59 -2.52 -9.64
N LYS A 95 9.70 -3.44 -9.32
CA LYS A 95 9.08 -4.35 -10.29
C LYS A 95 7.56 -4.16 -10.31
N THR A 96 6.94 -4.60 -11.39
CA THR A 96 5.48 -4.57 -11.53
C THR A 96 4.95 -5.92 -11.98
N ILE A 97 3.71 -6.19 -11.64
CA ILE A 97 2.95 -7.34 -12.14
C ILE A 97 1.58 -6.84 -12.60
N THR A 98 0.85 -7.71 -13.30
CA THR A 98 -0.48 -7.36 -13.80
C THR A 98 -1.57 -7.91 -12.87
N TYR A 99 -2.77 -7.33 -12.96
CA TYR A 99 -3.93 -7.86 -12.25
C TYR A 99 -4.22 -9.29 -12.66
N MET A 100 -4.07 -9.61 -13.95
CA MET A 100 -4.31 -10.97 -14.45
C MET A 100 -3.30 -11.97 -13.91
N TYR A 101 -2.05 -11.56 -13.71
CA TYR A 101 -1.05 -12.42 -13.08
C TYR A 101 -1.50 -12.85 -11.68
N ILE A 102 -2.00 -11.91 -10.89
CA ILE A 102 -2.52 -12.22 -9.55
C ILE A 102 -3.74 -13.13 -9.64
N ALA A 103 -4.66 -12.83 -10.57
CA ALA A 103 -5.86 -13.64 -10.76
C ALA A 103 -5.51 -15.08 -11.07
N LYS A 104 -4.59 -15.31 -12.00
CA LYS A 104 -4.12 -16.65 -12.36
C LYS A 104 -3.48 -17.36 -11.17
N LYS A 105 -2.68 -16.63 -10.41
CA LYS A 105 -2.01 -17.20 -9.23
C LYS A 105 -3.00 -17.65 -8.17
N LEU A 106 -4.12 -16.94 -8.02
CA LEU A 106 -5.17 -17.26 -7.07
C LEU A 106 -6.22 -18.23 -7.63
N GLY A 107 -6.08 -18.62 -8.90
CA GLY A 107 -7.03 -19.56 -9.53
C GLY A 107 -8.38 -18.94 -9.84
N ILE A 108 -8.44 -17.63 -10.09
CA ILE A 108 -9.68 -16.95 -10.43
C ILE A 108 -9.61 -16.36 -11.84
N SER A 109 -10.77 -16.19 -12.48
CA SER A 109 -10.84 -15.72 -13.86
C SER A 109 -10.99 -14.20 -13.99
N SER A 110 -11.21 -13.49 -12.89
CA SER A 110 -11.55 -12.06 -12.94
C SER A 110 -10.41 -11.17 -12.49
N ALA A 111 -9.74 -10.53 -13.45
CA ALA A 111 -8.78 -9.46 -13.16
C ALA A 111 -9.47 -8.26 -12.52
N ARG A 112 -10.75 -8.01 -12.86
CA ARG A 112 -11.53 -6.91 -12.27
C ARG A 112 -11.73 -7.11 -10.77
N ALA A 113 -12.05 -8.32 -10.33
CA ALA A 113 -12.20 -8.62 -8.91
C ALA A 113 -10.90 -8.40 -8.15
N VAL A 114 -9.76 -8.79 -8.74
CA VAL A 114 -8.43 -8.50 -8.18
C VAL A 114 -8.22 -6.99 -8.08
N GLY A 115 -8.53 -6.25 -9.13
CA GLY A 115 -8.38 -4.78 -9.14
C GLY A 115 -9.18 -4.10 -8.05
N GLN A 116 -10.39 -4.56 -7.77
CA GLN A 116 -11.21 -4.03 -6.69
C GLN A 116 -10.57 -4.29 -5.33
N ALA A 117 -10.03 -5.49 -5.10
CA ALA A 117 -9.34 -5.82 -3.86
C ALA A 117 -8.05 -5.02 -3.70
N VAL A 118 -7.28 -4.87 -4.77
CA VAL A 118 -6.05 -4.04 -4.78
C VAL A 118 -6.38 -2.60 -4.38
N GLY A 119 -7.47 -2.05 -4.92
CA GLY A 119 -7.89 -0.68 -4.62
C GLY A 119 -8.34 -0.47 -3.18
N ARG A 120 -8.68 -1.53 -2.46
CA ARG A 120 -9.10 -1.47 -1.06
C ARG A 120 -7.97 -1.71 -0.06
N ASN A 121 -6.75 -1.89 -0.53
CA ASN A 121 -5.58 -2.09 0.34
C ASN A 121 -5.50 -0.99 1.41
N PRO A 122 -5.54 -1.33 2.69
CA PRO A 122 -5.51 -0.32 3.75
C PRO A 122 -4.12 0.16 4.13
N ILE A 123 -3.06 -0.47 3.61
CA ILE A 123 -1.67 -0.15 3.96
C ILE A 123 -0.90 0.15 2.68
N SER A 124 -1.10 1.36 2.16
CA SER A 124 -0.43 1.80 0.93
C SER A 124 1.09 1.82 1.10
N ILE A 125 1.82 1.75 0.01
CA ILE A 125 3.29 1.77 -0.09
C ILE A 125 3.93 0.49 0.45
N ILE A 126 3.75 0.15 1.72
CA ILE A 126 4.35 -1.05 2.34
C ILE A 126 3.75 -2.30 1.72
N VAL A 127 2.42 -2.34 1.60
CA VAL A 127 1.73 -3.35 0.79
C VAL A 127 1.59 -2.74 -0.61
N PRO A 128 2.45 -3.13 -1.56
CA PRO A 128 2.75 -2.30 -2.72
C PRO A 128 1.72 -2.40 -3.85
N CYS A 129 0.51 -1.94 -3.60
CA CYS A 129 -0.53 -1.92 -4.63
C CYS A 129 -0.17 -1.03 -5.83
N HIS A 130 0.74 -0.09 -5.67
CA HIS A 130 1.25 0.74 -6.78
C HIS A 130 2.08 -0.06 -7.78
N ARG A 131 2.50 -1.29 -7.45
CA ARG A 131 3.28 -2.17 -8.33
C ARG A 131 2.40 -3.07 -9.21
N VAL A 132 1.09 -2.84 -9.21
CA VAL A 132 0.16 -3.59 -10.08
C VAL A 132 -0.31 -2.67 -11.20
N ILE A 133 -0.14 -3.14 -12.44
CA ILE A 133 -0.49 -2.38 -13.65
C ILE A 133 -1.36 -3.25 -14.55
N GLY A 134 -1.96 -2.63 -15.57
CA GLY A 134 -2.74 -3.34 -16.57
C GLY A 134 -1.86 -4.06 -17.59
N ALA A 135 -2.49 -4.84 -18.46
CA ALA A 135 -1.81 -5.52 -19.55
C ALA A 135 -1.07 -4.51 -20.44
N ASN A 136 0.04 -4.94 -21.06
CA ASN A 136 0.86 -4.11 -21.95
C ASN A 136 1.41 -2.85 -21.27
N HIS A 137 1.74 -2.95 -19.98
CA HIS A 137 2.28 -1.85 -19.17
C HIS A 137 1.35 -0.64 -19.07
N LYS A 138 0.05 -0.86 -19.19
CA LYS A 138 -0.93 0.21 -19.07
C LYS A 138 -1.02 0.68 -17.62
N ILE A 139 -0.83 1.99 -17.41
CA ILE A 139 -1.05 2.57 -16.09
C ILE A 139 -2.53 2.55 -15.76
N THR A 140 -2.87 2.13 -14.56
CA THR A 140 -4.24 2.01 -14.09
C THR A 140 -4.45 2.87 -12.86
N GLY A 141 -5.68 2.91 -12.36
CA GLY A 141 -6.03 3.72 -11.20
C GLY A 141 -5.26 3.33 -9.93
N TYR A 142 -5.26 4.22 -8.99
CA TYR A 142 -4.63 4.04 -7.68
C TYR A 142 -5.45 4.80 -6.64
N ALA A 143 -5.67 4.23 -5.47
CA ALA A 143 -6.49 4.85 -4.43
C ALA A 143 -5.93 6.21 -3.98
N GLY A 144 -4.62 6.37 -3.99
CA GLY A 144 -3.95 7.64 -3.70
C GLY A 144 -3.86 8.60 -4.88
N GLY A 145 -4.30 8.20 -6.08
CA GLY A 145 -4.20 8.98 -7.31
C GLY A 145 -3.08 8.48 -8.22
N ILE A 146 -3.31 8.56 -9.54
CA ILE A 146 -2.34 8.07 -10.54
C ILE A 146 -1.00 8.80 -10.43
N ASP A 147 -1.01 10.10 -10.14
CA ASP A 147 0.21 10.88 -9.95
C ASP A 147 1.08 10.30 -8.82
N LYS A 148 0.47 9.86 -7.73
CA LYS A 148 1.21 9.21 -6.64
C LYS A 148 1.71 7.83 -7.02
N LYS A 149 0.93 7.07 -7.78
CA LYS A 149 1.35 5.76 -8.28
C LYS A 149 2.62 5.89 -9.11
N ILE A 150 2.63 6.83 -10.05
CA ILE A 150 3.79 7.08 -10.90
C ILE A 150 4.99 7.56 -10.06
N ALA A 151 4.77 8.47 -9.12
CA ALA A 151 5.83 8.97 -8.25
C ALA A 151 6.47 7.86 -7.41
N LEU A 152 5.66 6.93 -6.88
CA LEU A 152 6.19 5.80 -6.11
C LEU A 152 7.02 4.87 -6.98
N LEU A 153 6.57 4.58 -8.20
CA LEU A 153 7.35 3.77 -9.14
C LEU A 153 8.66 4.46 -9.50
N GLU A 154 8.64 5.79 -9.68
CA GLU A 154 9.86 6.56 -9.96
C GLU A 154 10.85 6.49 -8.79
N ILE A 155 10.36 6.63 -7.56
CA ILE A 155 11.20 6.51 -6.36
C ILE A 155 11.92 5.16 -6.36
N GLU A 156 11.24 4.09 -6.79
CA GLU A 156 11.80 2.75 -6.82
C GLU A 156 12.71 2.49 -8.02
N GLY A 157 12.90 3.47 -8.88
CA GLY A 157 13.76 3.32 -10.07
C GLY A 157 13.12 2.56 -11.22
N TYR A 158 11.79 2.41 -11.22
CA TYR A 158 11.09 1.76 -12.31
C TYR A 158 11.18 2.59 -13.58
N ASP A 159 11.37 1.93 -14.72
CA ASP A 159 11.45 2.62 -16.02
C ASP A 159 10.08 3.14 -16.45
N LEU A 160 9.83 4.42 -16.22
CA LEU A 160 8.54 5.05 -16.55
C LEU A 160 8.29 5.12 -18.06
N THR A 161 9.34 5.02 -18.89
CA THR A 161 9.18 5.14 -20.34
C THR A 161 8.41 3.98 -20.95
N ILE A 162 8.31 2.85 -20.27
CA ILE A 162 7.56 1.69 -20.76
C ILE A 162 6.07 1.74 -20.37
N LEU A 163 5.67 2.65 -19.50
CA LEU A 163 4.27 2.81 -19.13
C LEU A 163 3.47 3.46 -20.25
N LYS A 164 2.22 3.05 -20.38
CA LYS A 164 1.33 3.54 -21.44
C LYS A 164 0.06 4.18 -20.92
#